data_b5910401894c3f3dacc186edd7939ba0
#
_entry.id   b5910401894c3f3dacc186edd7939ba0
#
_cell.length_a   1.000
_cell.length_b   1.000
_cell.length_c   1.000
_cell.angle_alpha   90.00
_cell.angle_beta   90.00
_cell.angle_gamma   90.00
#
_symmetry.space_group_name_H-M   'P 1'
#
loop_
_entity.id
_entity.type
_entity.pdbx_description
1 polymer ?
#
loop_
_entity_poly.entity_id
_entity_poly.type
_entity_poly.pdbx_seq_one_letter_code
_entity_poly.pdbx_strand_id
1 'polypeptide(L)'
;NFFTLENLTALREIALRRCADRVNLLTESARVQSRGDYHTDERILACLSSSPSNAKIIRTAAKMARAFRGTFTALYVETPNTAAMSDDDKKRLQDNKRLAQQLGAAIETSYGDDVPYQIAEFARLSGISKIVIGRSTIARKNIFSKPTLTERLISSVPNLDIHVIPDASIGT
;
A
#
# COMPACT_ATOMS: atom_id res chain seq x y z
N ASN A 1 -30.63 0.65 -14.20
CA ASN A 1 -30.42 1.84 -13.39
C ASN A 1 -29.60 1.48 -12.15
N PHE A 2 -28.37 1.99 -12.04
CA PHE A 2 -27.42 1.68 -10.96
C PHE A 2 -27.93 2.15 -9.58
N PHE A 3 -28.76 3.18 -9.55
CA PHE A 3 -29.32 3.76 -8.33
C PHE A 3 -30.66 3.11 -7.93
N THR A 4 -30.66 1.80 -7.77
CA THR A 4 -31.80 1.10 -7.17
C THR A 4 -31.73 1.18 -5.64
N LEU A 5 -32.88 1.07 -4.97
CA LEU A 5 -32.97 1.08 -3.51
C LEU A 5 -32.12 -0.05 -2.89
N GLU A 6 -32.08 -1.21 -3.52
CA GLU A 6 -31.26 -2.36 -3.10
C GLU A 6 -29.77 -2.07 -3.19
N ASN A 7 -29.29 -1.44 -4.29
CA ASN A 7 -27.89 -1.08 -4.45
C ASN A 7 -27.46 0.01 -3.46
N LEU A 8 -28.31 0.99 -3.20
CA LEU A 8 -28.04 2.03 -2.20
C LEU A 8 -27.99 1.44 -0.79
N THR A 9 -28.86 0.48 -0.47
CA THR A 9 -28.84 -0.23 0.82
C THR A 9 -27.57 -1.06 0.97
N ALA A 10 -27.16 -1.78 -0.08
CA ALA A 10 -25.92 -2.56 -0.09
C ALA A 10 -24.68 -1.66 0.08
N LEU A 11 -24.62 -0.53 -0.63
CA LEU A 11 -23.53 0.45 -0.50
C LEU A 11 -23.47 1.06 0.91
N ARG A 12 -24.62 1.36 1.51
CA ARG A 12 -24.72 1.85 2.88
C ARG A 12 -24.20 0.82 3.87
N GLU A 13 -24.55 -0.44 3.70
CA GLU A 13 -24.10 -1.53 4.57
C GLU A 13 -22.59 -1.74 4.48
N ILE A 14 -22.02 -1.72 3.27
CA ILE A 14 -20.56 -1.80 3.04
C ILE A 14 -19.85 -0.62 3.70
N ALA A 15 -20.35 0.60 3.54
CA ALA A 15 -19.79 1.79 4.15
C ALA A 15 -19.84 1.72 5.68
N LEU A 16 -20.94 1.25 6.27
CA LEU A 16 -21.10 1.09 7.72
C LEU A 16 -20.16 0.00 8.27
N ARG A 17 -20.01 -1.14 7.59
CA ARG A 17 -19.05 -2.17 7.98
C ARG A 17 -17.62 -1.67 7.97
N ARG A 18 -17.22 -0.93 6.92
CA ARG A 18 -15.89 -0.33 6.85
C ARG A 18 -15.64 0.71 7.96
N CYS A 19 -16.64 1.50 8.30
CA CYS A 19 -16.57 2.42 9.43
C CYS A 19 -16.46 1.67 10.77
N ALA A 20 -17.24 0.61 10.97
CA ALA A 20 -17.22 -0.20 12.19
C ALA A 20 -15.88 -0.91 12.37
N ASP A 21 -15.33 -1.51 11.30
CA ASP A 21 -14.01 -2.14 11.33
C ASP A 21 -12.92 -1.13 11.69
N ARG A 22 -13.02 0.08 11.17
CA ARG A 22 -12.07 1.16 11.46
C ARG A 22 -12.17 1.65 12.91
N VAL A 23 -13.38 1.79 13.44
CA VAL A 23 -13.60 2.14 14.86
C VAL A 23 -13.09 1.03 15.78
N ASN A 24 -13.31 -0.24 15.42
CA ASN A 24 -12.79 -1.37 16.19
C ASN A 24 -11.27 -1.40 16.21
N LEU A 25 -10.59 -1.15 15.08
CA LEU A 25 -9.15 -1.03 15.00
C LEU A 25 -8.62 0.12 15.87
N LEU A 26 -9.27 1.27 15.83
CA LEU A 26 -8.91 2.42 16.66
C LEU A 26 -9.13 2.15 18.16
N THR A 27 -10.23 1.46 18.50
CA THR A 27 -10.56 1.11 19.89
C THR A 27 -9.62 0.04 20.43
N GLU A 28 -9.22 -0.92 19.61
CA GLU A 28 -8.25 -1.96 19.96
C GLU A 28 -6.85 -1.37 20.16
N SER A 29 -6.42 -0.45 19.29
CA SER A 29 -5.19 0.32 19.45
C SER A 29 -5.19 1.14 20.75
N ALA A 30 -6.30 1.78 21.10
CA ALA A 30 -6.45 2.54 22.35
C ALA A 30 -6.42 1.63 23.59
N ARG A 31 -6.99 0.42 23.52
CA ARG A 31 -6.94 -0.58 24.62
C ARG A 31 -5.55 -1.14 24.84
N VAL A 32 -4.78 -1.31 23.77
CA VAL A 32 -3.38 -1.77 23.82
C VAL A 32 -2.49 -0.69 24.44
N GLN A 33 -2.70 0.58 24.10
CA GLN A 33 -1.98 1.70 24.73
C GLN A 33 -2.21 1.80 26.26
N SER A 34 -3.40 1.45 26.74
CA SER A 34 -3.72 1.49 28.17
C SER A 34 -3.08 0.36 29.01
N ARG A 35 -2.48 -0.65 28.36
CA ARG A 35 -1.85 -1.81 29.04
C ARG A 35 -0.33 -1.73 29.20
N GLY A 36 0.29 -0.59 28.91
CA GLY A 36 1.73 -0.36 29.19
C GLY A 36 2.69 -1.22 28.35
N ASP A 37 2.20 -1.92 27.35
CA ASP A 37 3.05 -2.55 26.36
C ASP A 37 3.48 -1.46 25.35
N TYR A 38 4.78 -1.26 25.20
CA TYR A 38 5.38 -0.38 24.18
C TYR A 38 5.12 -0.97 22.78
N HIS A 39 3.87 -0.99 22.34
CA HIS A 39 3.55 -1.13 20.94
C HIS A 39 3.85 0.21 20.28
N THR A 40 4.93 0.26 19.53
CA THR A 40 5.13 1.36 18.60
C THR A 40 3.92 1.35 17.67
N ASP A 41 3.21 2.47 17.58
CA ASP A 41 2.01 2.62 16.73
C ASP A 41 2.40 2.67 15.23
N GLU A 42 3.38 1.86 14.87
CA GLU A 42 3.95 1.82 13.52
C GLU A 42 3.02 1.08 12.57
N ARG A 43 2.71 1.74 11.47
CA ARG A 43 1.87 1.21 10.41
C ARG A 43 2.66 1.18 9.12
N ILE A 44 3.01 -0.03 8.68
CA ILE A 44 3.87 -0.26 7.54
C ILE A 44 3.03 -0.51 6.30
N LEU A 45 3.29 0.23 5.23
CA LEU A 45 2.67 0.07 3.93
C LEU A 45 3.67 -0.47 2.92
N ALA A 46 3.35 -1.56 2.23
CA ALA A 46 4.04 -2.01 1.03
C ALA A 46 3.20 -1.70 -0.21
N CYS A 47 3.83 -1.14 -1.24
CA CYS A 47 3.16 -0.92 -2.53
C CYS A 47 3.31 -2.17 -3.41
N LEU A 48 2.18 -2.74 -3.82
CA LEU A 48 2.11 -3.92 -4.67
C LEU A 48 2.22 -3.54 -6.14
N SER A 49 2.93 -4.36 -6.89
CA SER A 49 3.05 -4.26 -8.35
C SER A 49 3.27 -5.64 -8.97
N SER A 50 3.25 -5.71 -10.31
CA SER A 50 3.63 -6.89 -11.07
C SER A 50 5.15 -7.04 -11.25
N SER A 51 5.96 -6.14 -10.71
CA SER A 51 7.42 -6.22 -10.83
C SER A 51 7.98 -7.49 -10.18
N PRO A 52 8.96 -8.16 -10.79
CA PRO A 52 9.67 -9.30 -10.19
C PRO A 52 10.33 -8.96 -8.85
N SER A 53 10.79 -7.72 -8.67
CA SER A 53 11.40 -7.23 -7.43
C SER A 53 10.39 -6.97 -6.30
N ASN A 54 9.10 -6.99 -6.57
CA ASN A 54 8.06 -6.66 -5.60
C ASN A 54 8.05 -7.64 -4.41
N ALA A 55 8.40 -8.91 -4.62
CA ALA A 55 8.52 -9.89 -3.54
C ALA A 55 9.55 -9.46 -2.46
N LYS A 56 10.65 -8.80 -2.86
CA LYS A 56 11.64 -8.25 -1.92
C LYS A 56 11.06 -7.10 -1.10
N ILE A 57 10.28 -6.23 -1.72
CA ILE A 57 9.58 -5.11 -1.06
C ILE A 57 8.64 -5.65 0.01
N ILE A 58 7.81 -6.63 -0.35
CA ILE A 58 6.84 -7.27 0.55
C ILE A 58 7.55 -7.91 1.75
N ARG A 59 8.62 -8.67 1.52
CA ARG A 59 9.39 -9.30 2.61
C ARG A 59 10.06 -8.27 3.51
N THR A 60 10.57 -7.18 2.95
CA THR A 60 11.19 -6.11 3.73
C THR A 60 10.15 -5.43 4.62
N ALA A 61 8.98 -5.08 4.08
CA ALA A 61 7.88 -4.48 4.83
C ALA A 61 7.39 -5.42 5.96
N ALA A 62 7.27 -6.71 5.68
CA ALA A 62 6.88 -7.70 6.68
C ALA A 62 7.92 -7.82 7.82
N LYS A 63 9.22 -7.78 7.51
CA LYS A 63 10.29 -7.76 8.52
C LYS A 63 10.23 -6.51 9.38
N MET A 64 9.99 -5.35 8.76
CA MET A 64 9.84 -4.08 9.48
C MET A 64 8.63 -4.12 10.41
N ALA A 65 7.47 -4.58 9.93
CA ALA A 65 6.27 -4.70 10.74
C ALA A 65 6.49 -5.61 11.97
N ARG A 66 7.18 -6.71 11.79
CA ARG A 66 7.56 -7.60 12.92
C ARG A 66 8.53 -6.93 13.89
N ALA A 67 9.58 -6.27 13.37
CA ALA A 67 10.60 -5.63 14.19
C ALA A 67 10.00 -4.51 15.06
N PHE A 68 9.09 -3.73 14.50
CA PHE A 68 8.40 -2.65 15.20
C PHE A 68 7.13 -3.09 15.93
N ARG A 69 6.74 -4.36 15.83
CA ARG A 69 5.45 -4.86 16.33
C ARG A 69 4.26 -4.04 15.82
N GLY A 70 4.39 -3.54 14.61
CA GLY A 70 3.41 -2.70 13.94
C GLY A 70 2.46 -3.48 13.04
N THR A 71 1.50 -2.78 12.45
CA THR A 71 0.60 -3.35 11.45
C THR A 71 1.25 -3.38 10.07
N PHE A 72 0.82 -4.32 9.22
CA PHE A 72 1.31 -4.47 7.87
C PHE A 72 0.15 -4.43 6.88
N THR A 73 0.19 -3.47 5.96
CA THR A 73 -0.78 -3.32 4.87
C THR A 73 -0.05 -3.37 3.54
N ALA A 74 -0.63 -4.02 2.55
CA ALA A 74 -0.15 -4.05 1.18
C ALA A 74 -1.20 -3.42 0.26
N LEU A 75 -0.84 -2.31 -0.38
CA LEU A 75 -1.72 -1.53 -1.25
C LEU A 75 -1.40 -1.78 -2.71
N TYR A 76 -2.42 -2.12 -3.47
CA TYR A 76 -2.40 -2.11 -4.92
C TYR A 76 -3.21 -0.91 -5.45
N VAL A 77 -2.61 -0.13 -6.34
CA VAL A 77 -3.33 0.93 -7.05
C VAL A 77 -3.70 0.43 -8.43
N GLU A 78 -5.00 0.26 -8.64
CA GLU A 78 -5.56 -0.13 -9.92
C GLU A 78 -5.78 1.12 -10.79
N THR A 79 -5.19 1.11 -11.98
CA THR A 79 -5.31 2.17 -12.96
C THR A 79 -6.13 1.69 -14.16
N PRO A 80 -6.67 2.57 -15.01
CA PRO A 80 -7.33 2.16 -16.25
C PRO A 80 -6.46 1.28 -17.14
N ASN A 81 -5.14 1.44 -17.09
CA ASN A 81 -4.18 0.63 -17.84
C ASN A 81 -4.03 -0.81 -17.30
N THR A 82 -4.55 -1.11 -16.12
CA THR A 82 -4.48 -2.45 -15.52
C THR A 82 -5.17 -3.51 -16.40
N ALA A 83 -6.22 -3.14 -17.12
CA ALA A 83 -6.91 -4.04 -18.05
C ALA A 83 -6.01 -4.52 -19.19
N ALA A 84 -5.00 -3.74 -19.57
CA ALA A 84 -4.04 -4.05 -20.64
C ALA A 84 -2.80 -4.82 -20.15
N MET A 85 -2.75 -5.24 -18.88
CA MET A 85 -1.64 -6.04 -18.35
C MET A 85 -1.57 -7.40 -19.06
N SER A 86 -0.33 -7.85 -19.30
CA SER A 86 -0.09 -9.21 -19.79
C SER A 86 -0.55 -10.27 -18.77
N ASP A 87 -0.81 -11.49 -19.24
CA ASP A 87 -1.21 -12.58 -18.32
C ASP A 87 -0.10 -12.93 -17.32
N ASP A 88 1.16 -12.82 -17.73
CA ASP A 88 2.32 -13.01 -16.84
C ASP A 88 2.38 -11.94 -15.74
N ASP A 89 2.09 -10.69 -16.08
CA ASP A 89 2.04 -9.61 -15.08
C ASP A 89 0.87 -9.78 -14.12
N LYS A 90 -0.29 -10.18 -14.63
CA LYS A 90 -1.46 -10.49 -13.78
C LYS A 90 -1.16 -11.63 -12.82
N LYS A 91 -0.53 -12.71 -13.31
CA LYS A 91 -0.13 -13.84 -12.47
C LYS A 91 0.86 -13.39 -11.38
N ARG A 92 1.89 -12.64 -11.78
CA ARG A 92 2.90 -12.11 -10.85
C ARG A 92 2.28 -11.21 -9.77
N LEU A 93 1.35 -10.35 -10.15
CA LEU A 93 0.60 -9.52 -9.21
C LEU A 93 -0.20 -10.36 -8.21
N GLN A 94 -0.87 -11.42 -8.67
CA GLN A 94 -1.60 -12.33 -7.81
C GLN A 94 -0.68 -13.08 -6.84
N ASP A 95 0.47 -13.55 -7.32
CA ASP A 95 1.47 -14.21 -6.49
C ASP A 95 2.04 -13.23 -5.43
N ASN A 96 2.27 -11.98 -5.79
CA ASN A 96 2.70 -10.94 -4.86
C ASN A 96 1.62 -10.61 -3.81
N LYS A 97 0.35 -10.52 -4.20
CA LYS A 97 -0.78 -10.36 -3.27
C LYS A 97 -0.85 -11.53 -2.27
N ARG A 98 -0.74 -12.75 -2.79
CA ARG A 98 -0.74 -13.98 -1.95
C ARG A 98 0.45 -14.00 -0.98
N LEU A 99 1.64 -13.66 -1.46
CA LEU A 99 2.83 -13.56 -0.60
C LEU A 99 2.63 -12.54 0.53
N ALA A 100 2.08 -11.37 0.22
CA ALA A 100 1.80 -10.35 1.23
C ALA A 100 0.81 -10.86 2.29
N GLN A 101 -0.27 -11.52 1.86
CA GLN A 101 -1.24 -12.14 2.78
C GLN A 101 -0.60 -13.22 3.68
N GLN A 102 0.23 -14.09 3.11
CA GLN A 102 0.95 -15.11 3.87
C GLN A 102 1.90 -14.53 4.92
N LEU A 103 2.42 -13.34 4.66
CA LEU A 103 3.28 -12.60 5.59
C LEU A 103 2.52 -11.71 6.57
N GLY A 104 1.19 -11.77 6.57
CA GLY A 104 0.33 -11.09 7.53
C GLY A 104 -0.14 -9.70 7.10
N ALA A 105 -0.04 -9.36 5.82
CA ALA A 105 -0.55 -8.10 5.31
C ALA A 105 -2.08 -8.10 5.15
N ALA A 106 -2.72 -7.00 5.53
CA ALA A 106 -4.03 -6.66 5.01
C ALA A 106 -3.88 -6.16 3.56
N ILE A 107 -4.64 -6.73 2.62
CA ILE A 107 -4.58 -6.33 1.22
C ILE A 107 -5.65 -5.27 0.97
N GLU A 108 -5.20 -4.13 0.46
CA GLU A 108 -6.06 -3.01 0.08
C GLU A 108 -5.89 -2.68 -1.40
N THR A 109 -6.94 -2.17 -2.01
CA THR A 109 -6.93 -1.71 -3.40
C THR A 109 -7.49 -0.30 -3.47
N SER A 110 -6.77 0.60 -4.12
CA SER A 110 -7.23 1.93 -4.48
C SER A 110 -7.38 2.03 -5.99
N TYR A 111 -8.23 2.93 -6.47
CA TYR A 111 -8.50 3.12 -7.89
C TYR A 111 -8.20 4.55 -8.29
N GLY A 112 -7.43 4.74 -9.34
CA GLY A 112 -7.16 6.06 -9.88
C GLY A 112 -5.99 6.09 -10.86
N ASP A 113 -5.94 7.16 -11.65
CA ASP A 113 -4.93 7.34 -12.71
C ASP A 113 -3.57 7.75 -12.14
N ASP A 114 -3.57 8.45 -11.02
CA ASP A 114 -2.37 9.00 -10.40
C ASP A 114 -1.93 8.12 -9.23
N VAL A 115 -1.06 7.16 -9.52
CA VAL A 115 -0.58 6.18 -8.52
C VAL A 115 0.09 6.85 -7.31
N PRO A 116 1.03 7.80 -7.44
CA PRO A 116 1.61 8.49 -6.29
C PRO A 116 0.59 9.19 -5.41
N TYR A 117 -0.38 9.85 -6.03
CA TYR A 117 -1.47 10.51 -5.30
C TYR A 117 -2.31 9.52 -4.51
N GLN A 118 -2.69 8.39 -5.11
CA GLN A 118 -3.48 7.36 -4.44
C GLN A 118 -2.74 6.74 -3.25
N ILE A 119 -1.44 6.51 -3.38
CA ILE A 119 -0.61 6.00 -2.28
C ILE A 119 -0.53 7.03 -1.14
N ALA A 120 -0.26 8.29 -1.47
CA ALA A 120 -0.16 9.38 -0.50
C ALA A 120 -1.47 9.58 0.27
N GLU A 121 -2.59 9.59 -0.44
CA GLU A 121 -3.93 9.75 0.14
C GLU A 121 -4.31 8.57 1.05
N PHE A 122 -4.03 7.34 0.58
CA PHE A 122 -4.24 6.15 1.40
C PHE A 122 -3.38 6.19 2.67
N ALA A 123 -2.11 6.55 2.56
CA ALA A 123 -1.19 6.64 3.69
C ALA A 123 -1.67 7.66 4.72
N ARG A 124 -2.12 8.82 4.26
CA ARG A 124 -2.67 9.88 5.11
C ARG A 124 -3.93 9.43 5.85
N LEU A 125 -4.89 8.86 5.14
CA LEU A 125 -6.18 8.42 5.70
C LEU A 125 -6.05 7.23 6.65
N SER A 126 -5.10 6.33 6.38
CA SER A 126 -4.87 5.12 7.16
C SER A 126 -3.86 5.30 8.29
N GLY A 127 -3.29 6.51 8.44
CA GLY A 127 -2.29 6.79 9.47
C GLY A 127 -1.02 5.96 9.31
N ILE A 128 -0.61 5.70 8.06
CA ILE A 128 0.64 4.98 7.76
C ILE A 128 1.83 5.80 8.27
N SER A 129 2.77 5.16 8.90
CA SER A 129 4.01 5.79 9.40
C SER A 129 5.21 5.53 8.50
N LYS A 130 5.24 4.37 7.82
CA LYS A 130 6.36 3.96 6.95
C LYS A 130 5.84 3.34 5.66
N ILE A 131 6.42 3.76 4.53
CA ILE A 131 6.12 3.20 3.20
C ILE A 131 7.35 2.49 2.68
N VAL A 132 7.17 1.28 2.15
CA VAL A 132 8.20 0.50 1.46
C VAL A 132 7.85 0.39 -0.02
N ILE A 133 8.69 0.95 -0.88
CA ILE A 133 8.50 0.98 -2.33
C ILE A 133 9.74 0.47 -3.07
N GLY A 134 9.54 0.04 -4.30
CA GLY A 134 10.64 -0.26 -5.21
C GLY A 134 11.20 0.99 -5.85
N ARG A 135 12.48 0.96 -6.16
CA ARG A 135 13.09 1.99 -6.99
C ARG A 135 12.50 1.93 -8.39
N SER A 136 11.90 3.01 -8.86
CA SER A 136 11.50 3.08 -10.26
C SER A 136 12.76 3.09 -11.14
N THR A 137 12.87 2.08 -12.03
CA THR A 137 14.01 1.91 -12.92
C THR A 137 14.00 2.83 -14.13
N ILE A 138 12.99 3.68 -14.25
CA ILE A 138 12.95 4.68 -15.31
C ILE A 138 14.02 5.72 -14.98
N ALA A 139 15.23 5.45 -15.44
CA ALA A 139 16.32 6.41 -15.40
C ALA A 139 15.86 7.71 -16.09
N ARG A 140 16.00 8.84 -15.40
CA ARG A 140 15.81 10.15 -16.02
C ARG A 140 16.78 10.27 -17.18
N LYS A 141 16.27 10.14 -18.40
CA LYS A 141 17.08 10.38 -19.61
C LYS A 141 17.35 11.87 -19.84
N ASN A 142 16.53 12.75 -19.27
CA ASN A 142 16.64 14.21 -19.45
C ASN A 142 16.20 14.98 -18.21
N ILE A 143 16.77 16.16 -18.01
CA ILE A 143 16.44 17.14 -16.95
C ILE A 143 14.94 17.54 -16.95
N PHE A 144 14.27 17.40 -18.09
CA PHE A 144 12.84 17.72 -18.29
C PHE A 144 11.91 16.50 -18.14
N SER A 145 12.39 15.35 -17.70
CA SER A 145 11.52 14.20 -17.49
C SER A 145 10.61 14.42 -16.27
N LYS A 146 9.39 13.87 -16.34
CA LYS A 146 8.44 13.93 -15.22
C LYS A 146 9.06 13.32 -13.96
N PRO A 147 8.77 13.86 -12.77
CA PRO A 147 9.28 13.30 -11.52
C PRO A 147 8.86 11.85 -11.34
N THR A 148 9.75 11.04 -10.80
CA THR A 148 9.50 9.62 -10.51
C THR A 148 8.43 9.45 -9.44
N LEU A 149 7.83 8.26 -9.34
CA LEU A 149 6.88 7.91 -8.26
C LEU A 149 7.49 8.22 -6.88
N THR A 150 8.74 7.85 -6.66
CA THR A 150 9.45 8.11 -5.40
C THR A 150 9.58 9.60 -5.09
N GLU A 151 9.97 10.41 -6.05
CA GLU A 151 10.10 11.86 -5.87
C GLU A 151 8.75 12.53 -5.58
N ARG A 152 7.71 12.09 -6.27
CA ARG A 152 6.35 12.59 -6.05
C ARG A 152 5.83 12.20 -4.67
N LEU A 153 6.09 10.97 -4.21
CA LEU A 153 5.72 10.53 -2.86
C LEU A 153 6.46 11.33 -1.79
N ILE A 154 7.77 11.52 -1.92
CA ILE A 154 8.56 12.32 -0.96
C ILE A 154 7.98 13.73 -0.84
N SER A 155 7.59 14.34 -1.96
CA SER A 155 7.01 15.69 -1.96
C SER A 155 5.60 15.73 -1.37
N SER A 156 4.81 14.67 -1.52
CA SER A 156 3.40 14.62 -1.11
C SER A 156 3.20 14.24 0.36
N VAL A 157 4.15 13.52 0.95
CA VAL A 157 4.04 13.01 2.33
C VAL A 157 5.32 13.25 3.12
N PRO A 158 5.66 14.51 3.41
CA PRO A 158 6.95 14.90 3.98
C PRO A 158 7.19 14.34 5.39
N ASN A 159 6.14 13.91 6.08
CA ASN A 159 6.22 13.38 7.46
C ASN A 159 6.25 11.85 7.52
N LEU A 160 6.33 11.16 6.38
CA LEU A 160 6.38 9.71 6.31
C LEU A 160 7.78 9.20 5.99
N ASP A 161 8.18 8.15 6.68
CA ASP A 161 9.41 7.44 6.34
C ASP A 161 9.21 6.63 5.06
N ILE A 162 10.00 6.91 4.03
CA ILE A 162 9.92 6.20 2.76
C ILE A 162 11.18 5.36 2.58
N HIS A 163 11.00 4.03 2.56
CA HIS A 163 12.06 3.06 2.31
C HIS A 163 12.06 2.63 0.85
N VAL A 164 13.08 3.02 0.13
CA VAL A 164 13.24 2.69 -1.29
C VAL A 164 14.14 1.46 -1.44
N ILE A 165 13.58 0.37 -1.93
CA ILE A 165 14.29 -0.87 -2.16
C ILE A 165 14.86 -0.88 -3.58
N PRO A 166 16.19 -1.03 -3.75
CA PRO A 166 16.79 -1.11 -5.07
C PRO A 166 16.36 -2.39 -5.80
N ASP A 167 16.16 -2.26 -7.11
CA ASP A 167 15.92 -3.42 -7.97
C ASP A 167 17.24 -4.18 -8.16
N ALA A 168 17.24 -5.47 -7.81
CA ALA A 168 18.42 -6.31 -7.91
C ALA A 168 18.82 -6.64 -9.36
N SER A 169 17.99 -6.29 -10.35
CA SER A 169 18.25 -6.56 -11.76
C SER A 169 19.19 -5.56 -12.45
N ILE A 170 19.72 -4.56 -11.73
CA ILE A 170 20.65 -3.56 -12.27
C ILE A 170 22.00 -3.69 -11.54
N GLY A 171 22.65 -4.83 -11.73
CA GLY A 171 23.95 -5.07 -11.11
C GLY A 171 24.70 -6.19 -11.82
N THR A 172 25.06 -5.95 -13.04
CA THR A 172 26.24 -6.53 -13.75
C THR A 172 26.51 -5.71 -14.99
#